data_65522f7670d6e1f8b315bce6aa19fa92
#
_entry.id   65522f7670d6e1f8b315bce6aa19fa92
#
_cell.length_a   1.000
_cell.length_b   1.000
_cell.length_c   1.000
_cell.angle_alpha   90.00
_cell.angle_beta   90.00
_cell.angle_gamma   90.00
#
_symmetry.space_group_name_H-M   'P 1'
#
loop_
_entity.id
_entity.type
_entity.pdbx_description
1 polymer ?
#
loop_
_entity_poly.entity_id
_entity_poly.type
_entity_poly.pdbx_seq_one_letter_code
_entity_poly.pdbx_strand_id
1 'polypeptide(L)'
;MKRTLALAAVSLALARSAFAAVGCTLSNPAEDLKFLFPEMTTYREEAKDMTQRKDGKELYRKLRERLGSDLDPLYEAFDTPYTVYTVFKGEEAIGIVHGVNVPGKGGVIQVFLSADPKTGEIRNFFFQRLESPAAKALKKKEFRAQFTGLTLADFYKHDYYAAADPASDKDKVGRIADPTSGDVAGQADYLATLRGIRKNLVLLDLFVYDLRNEPFYEKSREALAQLKKEDKP
;
A
#
# COMPACT_ATOMS: atom_id res chain seq x y z
N MET A 1 -1.25 50.23 51.62
CA MET A 1 -0.47 49.86 50.41
C MET A 1 -0.77 48.42 50.06
N LYS A 2 -1.65 48.18 49.08
CA LYS A 2 -2.08 46.83 48.66
C LYS A 2 -1.32 46.49 47.39
N ARG A 3 -0.45 45.44 47.44
CA ARG A 3 0.24 44.91 46.27
C ARG A 3 -0.62 43.81 45.67
N THR A 4 -1.19 44.07 44.51
CA THR A 4 -1.88 43.10 43.68
C THR A 4 -0.83 42.36 42.85
N LEU A 5 -0.63 41.04 43.11
CA LEU A 5 0.09 40.14 42.25
C LEU A 5 -0.85 39.74 41.11
N ALA A 6 -0.47 40.14 39.89
CA ALA A 6 -1.09 39.62 38.69
C ALA A 6 -0.40 38.28 38.32
N LEU A 7 -1.12 37.16 38.47
CA LEU A 7 -0.75 35.87 37.89
C LEU A 7 -1.05 35.91 36.38
N ALA A 8 0.01 36.00 35.57
CA ALA A 8 -0.08 35.77 34.15
C ALA A 8 -0.14 34.25 33.92
N ALA A 9 -1.32 33.73 33.67
CA ALA A 9 -1.49 32.36 33.17
C ALA A 9 -1.05 32.30 31.69
N VAL A 10 0.14 31.78 31.46
CA VAL A 10 0.59 31.43 30.13
C VAL A 10 -0.12 30.14 29.71
N SER A 11 -1.23 30.28 29.01
CA SER A 11 -1.91 29.18 28.35
C SER A 11 -1.05 28.76 27.13
N LEU A 12 -0.22 27.75 27.31
CA LEU A 12 0.49 27.09 26.21
C LEU A 12 -0.55 26.29 25.40
N ALA A 13 -1.17 26.95 24.43
CA ALA A 13 -1.99 26.29 23.43
C ALA A 13 -1.06 25.41 22.61
N LEU A 14 -0.99 24.12 22.93
CA LEU A 14 -0.51 23.07 22.06
C LEU A 14 -1.44 23.04 20.85
N ALA A 15 -1.10 23.84 19.84
CA ALA A 15 -1.64 23.68 18.50
C ALA A 15 -1.17 22.29 18.03
N ARG A 16 -1.97 21.27 18.30
CA ARG A 16 -1.95 20.04 17.54
C ARG A 16 -2.34 20.45 16.15
N SER A 17 -1.34 20.66 15.29
CA SER A 17 -1.53 20.68 13.85
C SER A 17 -2.18 19.34 13.51
N ALA A 18 -3.49 19.34 13.35
CA ALA A 18 -4.18 18.27 12.68
C ALA A 18 -3.71 18.34 11.23
N PHE A 19 -2.54 17.78 10.96
CA PHE A 19 -2.23 17.34 9.62
C PHE A 19 -3.32 16.33 9.31
N ALA A 20 -4.27 16.72 8.49
CA ALA A 20 -5.12 15.78 7.80
C ALA A 20 -4.14 14.90 7.01
N ALA A 21 -3.72 13.80 7.61
CA ALA A 21 -2.82 12.86 6.99
C ALA A 21 -3.57 12.30 5.79
N VAL A 22 -3.22 12.76 4.60
CA VAL A 22 -3.66 12.19 3.32
C VAL A 22 -3.10 10.77 3.20
N GLY A 23 -2.09 10.45 4.00
CA GLY A 23 -1.55 9.11 4.18
C GLY A 23 -2.51 8.16 4.90
N CYS A 24 -2.46 6.89 4.54
CA CYS A 24 -3.23 5.85 5.23
C CYS A 24 -2.58 5.53 6.57
N THR A 25 -3.33 5.78 7.66
CA THR A 25 -3.00 5.30 9.01
C THR A 25 -4.05 4.29 9.47
N LEU A 26 -3.64 3.34 10.30
CA LEU A 26 -4.58 2.41 10.93
C LEU A 26 -5.48 3.16 11.92
N SER A 27 -6.77 2.85 11.92
CA SER A 27 -7.74 3.46 12.83
C SER A 27 -7.54 3.01 14.27
N ASN A 28 -7.18 1.73 14.45
CA ASN A 28 -6.83 1.13 15.73
C ASN A 28 -5.59 0.26 15.58
N PRO A 29 -4.36 0.86 15.54
CA PRO A 29 -3.15 0.11 15.20
C PRO A 29 -2.93 -1.14 16.05
N ALA A 30 -3.21 -1.09 17.35
CA ALA A 30 -2.99 -2.22 18.24
C ALA A 30 -3.87 -3.45 17.89
N GLU A 31 -5.16 -3.23 17.60
CA GLU A 31 -6.10 -4.29 17.24
C GLU A 31 -5.89 -4.76 15.80
N ASP A 32 -5.72 -3.82 14.86
CA ASP A 32 -5.55 -4.11 13.45
C ASP A 32 -4.28 -4.93 13.20
N LEU A 33 -3.17 -4.55 13.86
CA LEU A 33 -1.92 -5.29 13.77
C LEU A 33 -1.99 -6.65 14.49
N LYS A 34 -2.72 -6.73 15.60
CA LYS A 34 -2.96 -8.00 16.29
C LYS A 34 -3.81 -8.96 15.46
N PHE A 35 -4.74 -8.44 14.68
CA PHE A 35 -5.51 -9.24 13.71
C PHE A 35 -4.61 -9.84 12.62
N LEU A 36 -3.65 -9.05 12.10
CA LEU A 36 -2.72 -9.51 11.08
C LEU A 36 -1.64 -10.46 11.64
N PHE A 37 -1.20 -10.20 12.88
CA PHE A 37 -0.12 -10.91 13.57
C PHE A 37 -0.55 -11.27 15.00
N PRO A 38 -1.28 -12.37 15.18
CA PRO A 38 -1.76 -12.80 16.52
C PRO A 38 -0.64 -12.95 17.56
N GLU A 39 0.58 -13.29 17.13
CA GLU A 39 1.77 -13.46 17.96
C GLU A 39 2.51 -12.16 18.28
N MET A 40 2.05 -11.01 17.79
CA MET A 40 2.66 -9.71 18.03
C MET A 40 2.79 -9.39 19.53
N THR A 41 3.95 -8.91 19.93
CA THR A 41 4.20 -8.36 21.27
C THR A 41 4.19 -6.85 21.29
N THR A 42 4.71 -6.20 20.24
CA THR A 42 4.75 -4.74 20.10
C THR A 42 4.85 -4.35 18.64
N TYR A 43 4.72 -3.06 18.36
CA TYR A 43 4.94 -2.49 17.03
C TYR A 43 5.61 -1.12 17.12
N ARG A 44 6.22 -0.71 16.02
CA ARG A 44 6.77 0.65 15.84
C ARG A 44 6.08 1.28 14.63
N GLU A 45 5.62 2.50 14.79
CA GLU A 45 5.05 3.33 13.74
C GLU A 45 6.08 4.36 13.29
N GLU A 46 6.28 4.48 11.99
CA GLU A 46 7.21 5.44 11.40
C GLU A 46 6.52 6.16 10.22
N ALA A 47 6.54 7.49 10.25
CA ALA A 47 6.17 8.30 9.09
C ALA A 47 7.37 8.42 8.15
N LYS A 48 7.21 8.02 6.90
CA LYS A 48 8.19 8.16 5.83
C LYS A 48 7.83 9.39 5.01
N ASP A 49 8.60 10.45 5.16
CA ASP A 49 8.40 11.75 4.52
C ASP A 49 9.54 12.00 3.51
N MET A 50 9.17 12.05 2.22
CA MET A 50 10.15 12.28 1.16
C MET A 50 10.74 13.69 1.21
N THR A 51 10.03 14.68 1.75
CA THR A 51 10.52 16.06 1.86
C THR A 51 11.70 16.19 2.81
N GLN A 52 11.82 15.30 3.78
CA GLN A 52 12.89 15.28 4.78
C GLN A 52 14.11 14.44 4.37
N ARG A 53 14.05 13.78 3.22
CA ARG A 53 15.15 12.93 2.72
C ARG A 53 16.01 13.66 1.71
N LYS A 54 17.30 13.44 1.73
CA LYS A 54 18.25 13.99 0.73
C LYS A 54 17.94 13.48 -0.68
N ASP A 55 17.50 12.22 -0.80
CA ASP A 55 17.12 11.56 -2.04
C ASP A 55 15.61 11.63 -2.34
N GLY A 56 14.86 12.41 -1.58
CA GLY A 56 13.39 12.43 -1.64
C GLY A 56 12.82 12.76 -3.02
N LYS A 57 13.42 13.72 -3.75
CA LYS A 57 12.99 14.05 -5.12
C LYS A 57 13.21 12.89 -6.09
N GLU A 58 14.32 12.17 -5.94
CA GLU A 58 14.61 10.99 -6.75
C GLU A 58 13.65 9.83 -6.43
N LEU A 59 13.37 9.59 -5.14
CA LEU A 59 12.38 8.60 -4.73
C LEU A 59 10.99 8.94 -5.27
N TYR A 60 10.60 10.22 -5.25
CA TYR A 60 9.32 10.64 -5.81
C TYR A 60 9.27 10.46 -7.33
N ARG A 61 10.36 10.74 -8.04
CA ARG A 61 10.47 10.47 -9.47
C ARG A 61 10.28 8.98 -9.76
N LYS A 62 10.96 8.10 -9.01
CA LYS A 62 10.81 6.64 -9.11
C LYS A 62 9.38 6.18 -8.77
N LEU A 63 8.75 6.77 -7.76
CA LEU A 63 7.36 6.49 -7.42
C LEU A 63 6.43 6.78 -8.58
N ARG A 64 6.55 7.99 -9.17
CA ARG A 64 5.76 8.41 -10.32
C ARG A 64 5.96 7.49 -11.54
N GLU A 65 7.19 7.11 -11.83
CA GLU A 65 7.50 6.19 -12.93
C GLU A 65 6.91 4.81 -12.72
N ARG A 66 7.00 4.26 -11.50
CA ARG A 66 6.53 2.91 -11.19
C ARG A 66 5.03 2.81 -11.06
N LEU A 67 4.36 3.83 -10.57
CA LEU A 67 2.90 3.86 -10.45
C LEU A 67 2.25 4.27 -11.77
N GLY A 68 2.86 5.19 -12.54
CA GLY A 68 2.29 5.67 -13.80
C GLY A 68 0.88 6.25 -13.59
N SER A 69 -0.10 5.69 -14.28
CA SER A 69 -1.51 6.07 -14.16
C SER A 69 -2.16 5.69 -12.82
N ASP A 70 -1.53 4.83 -12.03
CA ASP A 70 -2.02 4.44 -10.70
C ASP A 70 -1.63 5.48 -9.63
N LEU A 71 -0.76 6.44 -9.97
CA LEU A 71 -0.46 7.57 -9.09
C LEU A 71 -1.69 8.47 -8.98
N ASP A 72 -2.17 8.66 -7.75
CA ASP A 72 -3.22 9.63 -7.47
C ASP A 72 -2.59 10.88 -6.86
N PRO A 73 -2.65 12.05 -7.55
CA PRO A 73 -2.04 13.29 -7.04
C PRO A 73 -2.57 13.74 -5.67
N LEU A 74 -3.77 13.30 -5.30
CA LEU A 74 -4.37 13.58 -4.00
C LEU A 74 -3.74 12.75 -2.88
N TYR A 75 -3.42 11.48 -3.16
CA TYR A 75 -2.92 10.54 -2.15
C TYR A 75 -1.40 10.35 -2.19
N GLU A 76 -0.75 10.63 -3.32
CA GLU A 76 0.69 10.47 -3.52
C GLU A 76 1.36 11.77 -3.97
N ALA A 77 1.01 12.91 -3.37
CA ALA A 77 1.76 14.16 -3.53
C ALA A 77 3.18 14.02 -2.92
N PHE A 78 4.11 14.87 -3.36
CA PHE A 78 5.51 14.81 -2.90
C PHE A 78 5.65 14.97 -1.38
N ASP A 79 4.79 15.76 -0.77
CA ASP A 79 4.74 16.06 0.65
C ASP A 79 3.80 15.14 1.45
N THR A 80 3.24 14.10 0.81
CA THR A 80 2.41 13.10 1.49
C THR A 80 3.29 12.21 2.38
N PRO A 81 3.07 12.17 3.70
CA PRO A 81 3.75 11.22 4.55
C PRO A 81 3.14 9.83 4.41
N TYR A 82 3.98 8.79 4.45
CA TYR A 82 3.57 7.39 4.39
C TYR A 82 3.83 6.71 5.73
N THR A 83 2.80 6.14 6.34
CA THR A 83 2.96 5.46 7.62
C THR A 83 3.27 4.00 7.43
N VAL A 84 4.41 3.56 7.96
CA VAL A 84 4.84 2.16 7.96
C VAL A 84 4.85 1.64 9.40
N TYR A 85 4.26 0.49 9.60
CA TYR A 85 4.25 -0.22 10.89
C TYR A 85 5.20 -1.41 10.81
N THR A 86 6.19 -1.47 11.71
CA THR A 86 7.01 -2.66 11.92
C THR A 86 6.47 -3.42 13.12
N VAL A 87 6.11 -4.68 12.91
CA VAL A 87 5.52 -5.55 13.92
C VAL A 87 6.58 -6.48 14.50
N PHE A 88 6.59 -6.64 15.82
CA PHE A 88 7.60 -7.42 16.53
C PHE A 88 6.99 -8.54 17.37
N LYS A 89 7.76 -9.64 17.49
CA LYS A 89 7.60 -10.69 18.50
C LYS A 89 8.88 -10.71 19.32
N GLY A 90 8.83 -10.17 20.55
CA GLY A 90 10.05 -9.86 21.29
C GLY A 90 10.89 -8.82 20.53
N GLU A 91 12.13 -9.14 20.23
CA GLU A 91 13.05 -8.30 19.45
C GLU A 91 13.03 -8.57 17.95
N GLU A 92 12.37 -9.66 17.53
CA GLU A 92 12.32 -10.04 16.13
C GLU A 92 11.22 -9.27 15.38
N ALA A 93 11.59 -8.62 14.26
CA ALA A 93 10.63 -8.05 13.33
C ALA A 93 9.96 -9.17 12.53
N ILE A 94 8.66 -9.37 12.75
CA ILE A 94 7.87 -10.45 12.13
C ILE A 94 6.98 -9.96 10.99
N GLY A 95 6.83 -8.65 10.79
CA GLY A 95 6.02 -8.10 9.73
C GLY A 95 6.23 -6.62 9.50
N ILE A 96 5.94 -6.19 8.29
CA ILE A 96 5.81 -4.79 7.89
C ILE A 96 4.39 -4.58 7.41
N VAL A 97 3.73 -3.50 7.85
CA VAL A 97 2.38 -3.14 7.41
C VAL A 97 2.35 -1.72 6.86
N HIS A 98 1.68 -1.56 5.73
CA HIS A 98 1.49 -0.27 5.08
C HIS A 98 0.10 -0.22 4.44
N GLY A 99 -0.49 0.96 4.34
CA GLY A 99 -1.80 1.18 3.75
C GLY A 99 -1.79 2.16 2.60
N VAL A 100 -2.69 1.96 1.64
CA VAL A 100 -2.93 2.88 0.52
C VAL A 100 -4.42 3.11 0.31
N ASN A 101 -4.72 4.25 -0.32
CA ASN A 101 -6.02 4.55 -0.89
C ASN A 101 -5.99 4.32 -2.40
N VAL A 102 -7.05 3.73 -2.93
CA VAL A 102 -7.29 3.66 -4.38
C VAL A 102 -8.76 3.98 -4.65
N PRO A 103 -9.08 4.63 -5.79
CA PRO A 103 -10.46 4.88 -6.16
C PRO A 103 -11.16 3.55 -6.51
N GLY A 104 -12.29 3.30 -5.89
CA GLY A 104 -13.21 2.21 -6.19
C GLY A 104 -14.52 2.73 -6.76
N LYS A 105 -15.40 1.82 -7.17
CA LYS A 105 -16.70 2.17 -7.79
C LYS A 105 -17.68 2.81 -6.80
N GLY A 106 -17.70 2.35 -5.56
CA GLY A 106 -18.55 2.87 -4.49
C GLY A 106 -17.90 3.95 -3.62
N GLY A 107 -16.62 4.28 -3.85
CA GLY A 107 -15.86 5.22 -3.05
C GLY A 107 -14.41 4.79 -2.90
N VAL A 108 -13.71 5.39 -1.93
CA VAL A 108 -12.30 5.05 -1.67
C VAL A 108 -12.20 3.65 -1.08
N ILE A 109 -11.34 2.84 -1.68
CA ILE A 109 -10.89 1.57 -1.11
C ILE A 109 -9.60 1.83 -0.35
N GLN A 110 -9.60 1.56 0.96
CA GLN A 110 -8.42 1.65 1.80
C GLN A 110 -7.96 0.26 2.16
N VAL A 111 -6.80 -0.14 1.63
CA VAL A 111 -6.24 -1.48 1.80
C VAL A 111 -4.91 -1.41 2.54
N PHE A 112 -4.82 -2.19 3.63
CA PHE A 112 -3.59 -2.39 4.40
C PHE A 112 -3.01 -3.75 4.08
N LEU A 113 -1.74 -3.77 3.71
CA LEU A 113 -0.96 -4.94 3.33
C LEU A 113 0.06 -5.27 4.42
N SER A 114 0.16 -6.54 4.78
CA SER A 114 1.25 -7.05 5.59
C SER A 114 2.22 -7.85 4.73
N ALA A 115 3.52 -7.58 4.89
CA ALA A 115 4.60 -8.23 4.16
C ALA A 115 5.68 -8.77 5.11
N ASP A 116 6.41 -9.76 4.63
CA ASP A 116 7.57 -10.29 5.33
C ASP A 116 8.69 -9.23 5.36
N PRO A 117 9.29 -8.94 6.53
CA PRO A 117 10.30 -7.88 6.66
C PRO A 117 11.60 -8.17 5.90
N LYS A 118 11.90 -9.45 5.58
CA LYS A 118 13.13 -9.87 4.90
C LYS A 118 12.92 -10.09 3.41
N THR A 119 11.83 -10.78 3.04
CA THR A 119 11.59 -11.18 1.64
C THR A 119 10.70 -10.21 0.88
N GLY A 120 9.84 -9.44 1.57
CA GLY A 120 8.83 -8.61 0.95
C GLY A 120 7.63 -9.39 0.42
N GLU A 121 7.52 -10.68 0.73
CA GLU A 121 6.37 -11.51 0.39
C GLU A 121 5.13 -11.07 1.13
N ILE A 122 4.00 -11.03 0.44
CA ILE A 122 2.71 -10.74 1.04
C ILE A 122 2.36 -11.86 2.03
N ARG A 123 2.04 -11.47 3.28
CA ARG A 123 1.51 -12.39 4.29
C ARG A 123 -0.01 -12.37 4.33
N ASN A 124 -0.60 -11.17 4.32
CA ASN A 124 -2.04 -10.97 4.34
C ASN A 124 -2.36 -9.51 3.98
N PHE A 125 -3.64 -9.20 3.80
CA PHE A 125 -4.12 -7.83 3.74
C PHE A 125 -5.55 -7.75 4.28
N PHE A 126 -6.01 -6.52 4.58
CA PHE A 126 -7.41 -6.27 4.89
C PHE A 126 -7.84 -4.89 4.38
N PHE A 127 -9.15 -4.69 4.31
CA PHE A 127 -9.73 -3.42 3.96
C PHE A 127 -10.19 -2.69 5.23
N GLN A 128 -9.57 -1.56 5.55
CA GLN A 128 -10.07 -0.67 6.58
C GLN A 128 -11.34 0.06 6.09
N ARG A 129 -11.37 0.41 4.78
CA ARG A 129 -12.54 0.95 4.10
C ARG A 129 -12.74 0.24 2.77
N LEU A 130 -13.96 -0.23 2.56
CA LEU A 130 -14.39 -0.86 1.28
C LEU A 130 -15.89 -0.63 1.09
N GLU A 131 -16.23 0.38 0.31
CA GLU A 131 -17.58 0.69 -0.11
C GLU A 131 -17.79 0.12 -1.52
N SER A 132 -18.16 -1.15 -1.60
CA SER A 132 -18.26 -1.91 -2.85
C SER A 132 -19.49 -2.82 -2.81
N PRO A 133 -20.23 -2.98 -3.91
CA PRO A 133 -21.26 -4.00 -4.02
C PRO A 133 -20.67 -5.42 -3.82
N ALA A 134 -19.41 -5.63 -4.18
CA ALA A 134 -18.70 -6.89 -4.00
C ALA A 134 -17.94 -7.01 -2.66
N ALA A 135 -18.16 -6.08 -1.70
CA ALA A 135 -17.39 -6.06 -0.45
C ALA A 135 -17.39 -7.40 0.29
N LYS A 136 -18.52 -8.12 0.30
CA LYS A 136 -18.63 -9.45 0.94
C LYS A 136 -17.70 -10.46 0.27
N ALA A 137 -17.59 -10.44 -1.05
CA ALA A 137 -16.73 -11.35 -1.81
C ALA A 137 -15.26 -11.00 -1.63
N LEU A 138 -14.90 -9.71 -1.76
CA LEU A 138 -13.52 -9.21 -1.63
C LEU A 138 -12.94 -9.35 -0.21
N LYS A 139 -13.80 -9.36 0.82
CA LYS A 139 -13.37 -9.57 2.22
C LYS A 139 -13.20 -11.05 2.59
N LYS A 140 -13.58 -11.99 1.74
CA LYS A 140 -13.44 -13.43 2.04
C LYS A 140 -11.98 -13.82 2.26
N LYS A 141 -11.76 -14.73 3.22
CA LYS A 141 -10.42 -15.26 3.54
C LYS A 141 -9.79 -15.97 2.34
N GLU A 142 -10.60 -16.72 1.59
CA GLU A 142 -10.19 -17.47 0.41
C GLU A 142 -9.66 -16.54 -0.70
N PHE A 143 -10.31 -15.38 -0.90
CA PHE A 143 -9.81 -14.39 -1.84
C PHE A 143 -8.47 -13.82 -1.38
N ARG A 144 -8.38 -13.38 -0.13
CA ARG A 144 -7.15 -12.80 0.41
C ARG A 144 -5.98 -13.78 0.42
N ALA A 145 -6.24 -15.06 0.68
CA ALA A 145 -5.23 -16.10 0.72
C ALA A 145 -4.51 -16.32 -0.62
N GLN A 146 -5.14 -15.97 -1.76
CA GLN A 146 -4.53 -16.08 -3.08
C GLN A 146 -3.32 -15.15 -3.27
N PHE A 147 -3.19 -14.13 -2.45
CA PHE A 147 -2.08 -13.18 -2.51
C PHE A 147 -0.87 -13.59 -1.66
N THR A 148 -1.05 -14.55 -0.75
CA THR A 148 0.02 -14.96 0.17
C THR A 148 1.21 -15.53 -0.60
N GLY A 149 2.42 -15.06 -0.27
CA GLY A 149 3.67 -15.45 -0.92
C GLY A 149 3.97 -14.71 -2.24
N LEU A 150 3.06 -13.86 -2.74
CA LEU A 150 3.36 -13.00 -3.90
C LEU A 150 4.29 -11.86 -3.49
N THR A 151 5.11 -11.42 -4.45
CA THR A 151 6.06 -10.32 -4.30
C THR A 151 5.81 -9.22 -5.32
N LEU A 152 6.44 -8.06 -5.16
CA LEU A 152 6.39 -6.99 -6.17
C LEU A 152 6.93 -7.47 -7.54
N ALA A 153 7.92 -8.37 -7.56
CA ALA A 153 8.45 -8.95 -8.78
C ALA A 153 7.38 -9.75 -9.56
N ASP A 154 6.46 -10.41 -8.86
CA ASP A 154 5.35 -11.13 -9.50
C ASP A 154 4.38 -10.13 -10.15
N PHE A 155 4.08 -8.99 -9.50
CA PHE A 155 3.25 -7.92 -10.07
C PHE A 155 3.91 -7.23 -11.27
N TYR A 156 5.23 -7.13 -11.35
CA TYR A 156 5.92 -6.60 -12.52
C TYR A 156 5.95 -7.56 -13.71
N LYS A 157 5.73 -8.87 -13.49
CA LYS A 157 5.60 -9.87 -14.55
C LYS A 157 4.17 -10.03 -15.05
N HIS A 158 3.19 -9.51 -14.30
CA HIS A 158 1.78 -9.65 -14.64
C HIS A 158 1.41 -8.82 -15.87
N ASP A 159 0.72 -9.48 -16.79
CA ASP A 159 0.11 -8.82 -17.94
C ASP A 159 -1.31 -8.36 -17.58
N TYR A 160 -1.46 -7.06 -17.32
CA TYR A 160 -2.75 -6.44 -16.98
C TYR A 160 -3.75 -6.39 -18.14
N TYR A 161 -3.34 -6.73 -19.36
CA TYR A 161 -4.19 -6.78 -20.56
C TYR A 161 -4.63 -8.19 -20.93
N ALA A 162 -3.93 -9.20 -20.43
CA ALA A 162 -4.31 -10.59 -20.63
C ALA A 162 -5.52 -10.98 -19.78
N ALA A 163 -6.34 -11.89 -20.28
CA ALA A 163 -7.34 -12.55 -19.46
C ALA A 163 -6.68 -13.36 -18.35
N ALA A 164 -7.33 -13.43 -17.18
CA ALA A 164 -6.86 -14.26 -16.09
C ALA A 164 -6.72 -15.72 -16.54
N ASP A 165 -5.56 -16.33 -16.32
CA ASP A 165 -5.30 -17.73 -16.59
C ASP A 165 -4.92 -18.45 -15.29
N PRO A 166 -5.87 -19.12 -14.62
CA PRO A 166 -5.62 -19.87 -13.39
C PRO A 166 -4.58 -20.99 -13.54
N ALA A 167 -4.31 -21.45 -14.75
CA ALA A 167 -3.35 -22.52 -15.05
C ALA A 167 -1.94 -21.98 -15.39
N SER A 168 -1.74 -20.68 -15.48
CA SER A 168 -0.45 -20.09 -15.82
C SER A 168 0.60 -20.36 -14.74
N ASP A 169 1.70 -20.98 -15.12
CA ASP A 169 2.88 -21.14 -14.26
C ASP A 169 3.79 -19.89 -14.23
N LYS A 170 3.62 -19.00 -15.20
CA LYS A 170 4.48 -17.82 -15.40
C LYS A 170 3.93 -16.56 -14.75
N ASP A 171 2.60 -16.42 -14.70
CA ASP A 171 1.92 -15.25 -14.15
C ASP A 171 1.11 -15.62 -12.91
N LYS A 172 1.75 -15.53 -11.76
CA LYS A 172 1.11 -15.85 -10.48
C LYS A 172 -0.02 -14.86 -10.12
N VAL A 173 0.09 -13.60 -10.54
CA VAL A 173 -0.94 -12.58 -10.28
C VAL A 173 -2.15 -12.82 -11.17
N GLY A 174 -1.94 -13.20 -12.43
CA GLY A 174 -2.99 -13.59 -13.37
C GLY A 174 -3.81 -14.83 -12.94
N ARG A 175 -3.29 -15.62 -11.99
CA ARG A 175 -4.00 -16.76 -11.39
C ARG A 175 -5.02 -16.38 -10.32
N ILE A 176 -4.97 -15.14 -9.83
CA ILE A 176 -5.91 -14.68 -8.79
C ILE A 176 -7.32 -14.64 -9.38
N ALA A 177 -8.19 -15.49 -8.87
CA ALA A 177 -9.57 -15.58 -9.32
C ALA A 177 -10.36 -14.35 -8.86
N ASP A 178 -11.10 -13.75 -9.79
CA ASP A 178 -12.07 -12.69 -9.49
C ASP A 178 -13.24 -13.27 -8.69
N PRO A 179 -13.47 -12.83 -7.45
CA PRO A 179 -14.55 -13.36 -6.62
C PRO A 179 -15.91 -12.70 -6.90
N THR A 180 -15.99 -11.78 -7.87
CA THR A 180 -17.17 -10.90 -8.05
C THR A 180 -18.25 -11.49 -8.96
N SER A 181 -18.02 -12.68 -9.51
CA SER A 181 -19.00 -13.45 -10.28
C SER A 181 -19.59 -12.70 -11.50
N GLY A 182 -18.77 -11.86 -12.14
CA GLY A 182 -19.15 -11.12 -13.35
C GLY A 182 -19.97 -9.84 -13.11
N ASP A 183 -20.15 -9.42 -11.86
CA ASP A 183 -20.69 -8.09 -11.57
C ASP A 183 -19.68 -7.02 -12.00
N VAL A 184 -20.06 -6.18 -12.97
CA VAL A 184 -19.18 -5.16 -13.57
C VAL A 184 -18.64 -4.17 -12.54
N ALA A 185 -19.47 -3.75 -11.59
CA ALA A 185 -19.03 -2.84 -10.54
C ALA A 185 -18.09 -3.54 -9.57
N GLY A 186 -18.38 -4.78 -9.21
CA GLY A 186 -17.51 -5.61 -8.37
C GLY A 186 -16.19 -5.92 -9.04
N GLN A 187 -16.18 -6.21 -10.34
CA GLN A 187 -14.95 -6.44 -11.12
C GLN A 187 -14.06 -5.20 -11.13
N ALA A 188 -14.64 -3.99 -11.27
CA ALA A 188 -13.87 -2.75 -11.17
C ALA A 188 -13.17 -2.60 -9.81
N ASP A 189 -13.85 -2.97 -8.71
CA ASP A 189 -13.29 -2.93 -7.36
C ASP A 189 -12.27 -4.06 -7.11
N TYR A 190 -12.45 -5.23 -7.73
CA TYR A 190 -11.44 -6.28 -7.77
C TYR A 190 -10.14 -5.79 -8.42
N LEU A 191 -10.23 -5.18 -9.62
CA LEU A 191 -9.06 -4.59 -10.30
C LEU A 191 -8.43 -3.44 -9.50
N ALA A 192 -9.26 -2.61 -8.85
CA ALA A 192 -8.77 -1.57 -7.94
C ALA A 192 -8.03 -2.17 -6.73
N THR A 193 -8.48 -3.33 -6.23
CA THR A 193 -7.78 -4.06 -5.17
C THR A 193 -6.40 -4.54 -5.63
N LEU A 194 -6.29 -5.14 -6.82
CA LEU A 194 -4.98 -5.53 -7.39
C LEU A 194 -4.03 -4.34 -7.49
N ARG A 195 -4.52 -3.19 -8.01
CA ARG A 195 -3.74 -1.95 -8.08
C ARG A 195 -3.31 -1.46 -6.70
N GLY A 196 -4.22 -1.51 -5.71
CA GLY A 196 -3.92 -1.13 -4.32
C GLY A 196 -2.84 -2.00 -3.68
N ILE A 197 -2.89 -3.31 -3.91
CA ILE A 197 -1.85 -4.25 -3.45
C ILE A 197 -0.51 -3.92 -4.11
N ARG A 198 -0.47 -3.76 -5.45
CA ARG A 198 0.74 -3.37 -6.17
C ARG A 198 1.29 -2.03 -5.68
N LYS A 199 0.44 -1.03 -5.46
CA LYS A 199 0.82 0.29 -4.93
C LYS A 199 1.47 0.18 -3.55
N ASN A 200 0.90 -0.62 -2.64
CA ASN A 200 1.51 -0.92 -1.35
C ASN A 200 2.92 -1.50 -1.50
N LEU A 201 3.08 -2.51 -2.36
CA LEU A 201 4.37 -3.16 -2.58
C LEU A 201 5.42 -2.19 -3.19
N VAL A 202 5.01 -1.32 -4.11
CA VAL A 202 5.89 -0.28 -4.68
C VAL A 202 6.38 0.67 -3.59
N LEU A 203 5.49 1.15 -2.72
CA LEU A 203 5.85 2.05 -1.62
C LEU A 203 6.74 1.36 -0.59
N LEU A 204 6.48 0.10 -0.26
CA LEU A 204 7.34 -0.69 0.62
C LEU A 204 8.73 -0.92 0.01
N ASP A 205 8.81 -1.15 -1.31
CA ASP A 205 10.10 -1.30 -2.00
C ASP A 205 10.94 -0.02 -1.96
N LEU A 206 10.28 1.15 -2.08
CA LEU A 206 10.93 2.46 -1.98
C LEU A 206 11.40 2.81 -0.55
N PHE A 207 10.60 2.48 0.47
CA PHE A 207 10.83 2.96 1.84
C PHE A 207 11.45 1.95 2.79
N VAL A 208 11.34 0.66 2.48
CA VAL A 208 11.72 -0.42 3.42
C VAL A 208 12.73 -1.38 2.81
N TYR A 209 12.59 -1.71 1.51
CA TYR A 209 13.40 -2.76 0.88
C TYR A 209 14.51 -2.23 -0.04
N ASP A 210 14.89 -0.95 0.08
CA ASP A 210 16.00 -0.32 -0.63
C ASP A 210 16.01 -0.58 -2.14
N LEU A 211 14.84 -0.44 -2.79
CA LEU A 211 14.67 -0.62 -4.24
C LEU A 211 15.06 -2.02 -4.74
N ARG A 212 14.94 -3.04 -3.91
CA ARG A 212 15.30 -4.43 -4.23
C ARG A 212 14.68 -4.92 -5.55
N ASN A 213 13.48 -4.44 -5.88
CA ASN A 213 12.75 -4.86 -7.08
C ASN A 213 13.01 -3.97 -8.30
N GLU A 214 13.96 -3.02 -8.25
CA GLU A 214 14.36 -2.18 -9.39
C GLU A 214 14.68 -2.98 -10.65
N PRO A 215 15.47 -4.08 -10.60
CA PRO A 215 15.80 -4.86 -11.80
C PRO A 215 14.57 -5.49 -12.49
N PHE A 216 13.56 -5.86 -11.71
CA PHE A 216 12.31 -6.41 -12.26
C PHE A 216 11.46 -5.32 -12.91
N TYR A 217 11.43 -4.13 -12.32
CA TYR A 217 10.77 -2.97 -12.90
C TYR A 217 11.40 -2.58 -14.24
N GLU A 218 12.73 -2.45 -14.30
CA GLU A 218 13.45 -2.08 -15.52
C GLU A 218 13.18 -3.09 -16.63
N LYS A 219 13.25 -4.39 -16.34
CA LYS A 219 12.93 -5.45 -17.30
C LYS A 219 11.50 -5.36 -17.82
N SER A 220 10.53 -5.11 -16.94
CA SER A 220 9.11 -4.92 -17.32
C SER A 220 8.94 -3.71 -18.23
N ARG A 221 9.60 -2.60 -17.91
CA ARG A 221 9.58 -1.35 -18.70
C ARG A 221 10.17 -1.56 -20.10
N GLU A 222 11.28 -2.28 -20.21
CA GLU A 222 11.90 -2.62 -21.48
C GLU A 222 10.98 -3.48 -22.36
N ALA A 223 10.35 -4.50 -21.78
CA ALA A 223 9.40 -5.35 -22.49
C ALA A 223 8.21 -4.55 -23.05
N LEU A 224 7.61 -3.68 -22.23
CA LEU A 224 6.53 -2.78 -22.67
C LEU A 224 6.97 -1.80 -23.76
N ALA A 225 8.21 -1.32 -23.72
CA ALA A 225 8.75 -0.43 -24.74
C ALA A 225 8.98 -1.14 -26.08
N GLN A 226 9.30 -2.44 -26.05
CA GLN A 226 9.45 -3.28 -27.27
C GLN A 226 8.09 -3.53 -27.93
N LEU A 227 7.08 -3.95 -27.16
CA LEU A 227 5.72 -4.15 -27.68
C LEU A 227 5.16 -2.89 -28.36
N LYS A 228 5.35 -1.70 -27.77
CA LYS A 228 4.92 -0.42 -28.38
C LYS A 228 5.65 -0.06 -29.67
N LYS A 229 6.81 -0.64 -29.95
CA LYS A 229 7.53 -0.44 -31.23
C LYS A 229 7.01 -1.37 -32.31
N GLU A 230 6.62 -2.59 -31.95
CA GLU A 230 6.08 -3.60 -32.85
C GLU A 230 4.66 -3.27 -33.32
N ASP A 231 3.86 -2.59 -32.46
CA ASP A 231 2.50 -2.14 -32.78
C ASP A 231 2.43 -0.83 -33.59
N LYS A 232 3.55 -0.24 -34.01
CA LYS A 232 3.54 0.91 -34.92
C LYS A 232 3.49 0.40 -36.36
N PRO A 233 2.41 0.77 -37.12
CA PRO A 233 2.26 0.42 -38.52
C PRO A 233 3.37 1.00 -39.40
#